data_092d63c5d4a223e27c1ed126b28090be
#
_entry.id   092d63c5d4a223e27c1ed126b28090be
#
_cell.length_a   1.000
_cell.length_b   1.000
_cell.length_c   1.000
_cell.angle_alpha   90.00
_cell.angle_beta   90.00
_cell.angle_gamma   90.00
#
_symmetry.space_group_name_H-M   'P 1'
#
loop_
_entity.id
_entity.type
_entity.pdbx_description
1 polymer ?
#
loop_
_entity_poly.entity_id
_entity_poly.type
_entity_poly.pdbx_seq_one_letter_code
_entity_poly.pdbx_strand_id
1 'polypeptide(L)'
;FRLCCAHFNHCIRGEAAREDENFVRAFCEKHALKLLSEKADVPAYANENSLSTETAARQLRYDFLERARIQSGMGFIATAHHLSDNAESILLHFFRGSGLNGLCGMKYCSGKIIHPLLEFEKKELVEYLLQNGEQFQTDETNFVPDTARNLLRLKIIPEIQNGINSSCEKVICRNAKLLNEDEKYLNGVAKEAYLNAKTENGVDTEK
;
A
#
# COMPACT_ATOMS: atom_id res chain seq x y z
N PHE A 1 -3.41 21.63 6.91
CA PHE A 1 -3.71 20.26 7.34
C PHE A 1 -3.19 20.03 8.75
N ARG A 2 -3.88 19.18 9.53
CA ARG A 2 -3.37 18.67 10.81
C ARG A 2 -2.80 17.28 10.56
N LEU A 3 -1.55 17.04 10.96
CA LEU A 3 -0.83 15.79 10.76
C LEU A 3 -0.50 15.15 12.10
N CYS A 4 -0.47 13.82 12.11
CA CYS A 4 0.01 12.99 13.20
C CYS A 4 0.78 11.82 12.59
N CYS A 5 1.93 11.50 13.13
CA CYS A 5 2.71 10.35 12.70
C CYS A 5 2.32 9.10 13.50
N ALA A 6 2.23 7.96 12.83
CA ALA A 6 1.99 6.67 13.45
C ALA A 6 3.07 5.69 13.02
N HIS A 7 3.81 5.12 13.96
CA HIS A 7 4.88 4.15 13.72
C HIS A 7 4.58 2.83 14.41
N PHE A 8 4.65 1.72 13.65
CA PHE A 8 4.44 0.37 14.18
C PHE A 8 5.71 -0.45 14.08
N ASN A 9 6.26 -0.85 15.22
CA ASN A 9 7.45 -1.68 15.29
C ASN A 9 7.05 -3.17 15.33
N HIS A 10 7.41 -3.90 14.29
CA HIS A 10 7.04 -5.31 14.11
C HIS A 10 7.86 -6.29 14.98
N CYS A 11 8.88 -5.83 15.69
CA CYS A 11 9.82 -6.63 16.48
C CYS A 11 10.52 -7.78 15.72
N ILE A 12 10.67 -7.64 14.38
CA ILE A 12 11.28 -8.69 13.53
C ILE A 12 12.79 -8.48 13.41
N ARG A 13 13.27 -7.23 13.31
CA ARG A 13 14.65 -6.89 12.97
C ARG A 13 15.52 -6.45 14.16
N GLY A 14 15.09 -6.71 15.39
CA GLY A 14 15.87 -6.42 16.59
C GLY A 14 16.33 -4.96 16.69
N GLU A 15 17.64 -4.72 16.60
CA GLU A 15 18.25 -3.39 16.75
C GLU A 15 17.90 -2.43 15.60
N ALA A 16 17.89 -2.91 14.37
CA ALA A 16 17.50 -2.09 13.21
C ALA A 16 16.07 -1.53 13.34
N ALA A 17 15.12 -2.30 13.92
CA ALA A 17 13.77 -1.80 14.18
C ALA A 17 13.72 -0.70 15.26
N ARG A 18 14.71 -0.68 16.20
CA ARG A 18 14.85 0.42 17.17
C ARG A 18 15.44 1.66 16.53
N GLU A 19 16.41 1.49 15.63
CA GLU A 19 17.00 2.61 14.88
C GLU A 19 15.95 3.29 14.01
N ASP A 20 15.08 2.52 13.33
CA ASP A 20 13.96 3.06 12.56
C ASP A 20 12.99 3.85 13.46
N GLU A 21 12.64 3.32 14.64
CA GLU A 21 11.77 4.02 15.59
C GLU A 21 12.41 5.32 16.10
N ASN A 22 13.70 5.30 16.41
CA ASN A 22 14.45 6.49 16.85
C ASN A 22 14.50 7.54 15.74
N PHE A 23 14.72 7.12 14.48
CA PHE A 23 14.70 8.00 13.33
C PHE A 23 13.34 8.69 13.18
N VAL A 24 12.25 7.94 13.24
CA VAL A 24 10.88 8.49 13.17
C VAL A 24 10.61 9.44 14.32
N ARG A 25 11.07 9.13 15.53
CA ARG A 25 10.92 10.00 16.71
C ARG A 25 11.65 11.32 16.52
N ALA A 26 12.92 11.29 16.12
CA ALA A 26 13.72 12.48 15.86
C ALA A 26 13.11 13.36 14.74
N PHE A 27 12.59 12.72 13.69
CA PHE A 27 11.87 13.42 12.62
C PHE A 27 10.61 14.12 13.15
N CYS A 28 9.82 13.45 13.98
CA CYS A 28 8.62 14.02 14.57
C CYS A 28 8.92 15.20 15.50
N GLU A 29 10.00 15.09 16.30
CA GLU A 29 10.47 16.18 17.18
C GLU A 29 10.92 17.38 16.36
N LYS A 30 11.75 17.18 15.31
CA LYS A 30 12.22 18.22 14.39
C LYS A 30 11.06 19.01 13.77
N HIS A 31 9.97 18.35 13.41
CA HIS A 31 8.82 18.92 12.73
C HIS A 31 7.62 19.24 13.62
N ALA A 32 7.79 19.13 14.95
CA ALA A 32 6.73 19.32 15.94
C ALA A 32 5.46 18.48 15.67
N LEU A 33 5.64 17.26 15.18
CA LEU A 33 4.57 16.32 14.90
C LEU A 33 4.29 15.42 16.11
N LYS A 34 3.00 15.19 16.39
CA LYS A 34 2.62 14.17 17.37
C LYS A 34 2.95 12.79 16.83
N LEU A 35 3.70 12.00 17.59
CA LEU A 35 3.99 10.60 17.28
C LEU A 35 3.11 9.67 18.13
N LEU A 36 2.48 8.70 17.49
CA LEU A 36 1.91 7.51 18.10
C LEU A 36 2.76 6.32 17.68
N SER A 37 3.27 5.56 18.64
CA SER A 37 4.09 4.38 18.38
C SER A 37 3.54 3.18 19.15
N GLU A 38 3.53 2.02 18.49
CA GLU A 38 3.18 0.73 19.09
C GLU A 38 4.13 -0.34 18.57
N LYS A 39 4.35 -1.37 19.35
CA LYS A 39 5.16 -2.54 18.96
C LYS A 39 4.40 -3.83 19.29
N ALA A 40 4.58 -4.83 18.45
CA ALA A 40 4.08 -6.18 18.73
C ALA A 40 5.08 -7.24 18.21
N ASP A 41 5.07 -8.39 18.89
CA ASP A 41 5.81 -9.57 18.44
C ASP A 41 5.03 -10.25 17.31
N VAL A 42 5.31 -9.81 16.08
CA VAL A 42 4.64 -10.31 14.88
C VAL A 42 4.91 -11.81 14.65
N PRO A 43 6.13 -12.35 14.84
CA PRO A 43 6.37 -13.79 14.76
C PRO A 43 5.52 -14.61 15.70
N ALA A 44 5.39 -14.21 16.96
CA ALA A 44 4.54 -14.91 17.94
C ALA A 44 3.07 -14.87 17.49
N TYR A 45 2.56 -13.70 17.13
CA TYR A 45 1.19 -13.54 16.63
C TYR A 45 0.91 -14.37 15.36
N ALA A 46 1.85 -14.42 14.42
CA ALA A 46 1.72 -15.20 13.20
C ALA A 46 1.60 -16.71 13.51
N ASN A 47 2.42 -17.23 14.43
CA ASN A 47 2.38 -18.63 14.85
C ASN A 47 1.06 -18.98 15.56
N GLU A 48 0.61 -18.15 16.49
CA GLU A 48 -0.63 -18.37 17.24
C GLU A 48 -1.87 -18.38 16.33
N ASN A 49 -1.87 -17.61 15.26
CA ASN A 49 -3.01 -17.45 14.36
C ASN A 49 -2.87 -18.22 13.04
N SER A 50 -1.82 -19.04 12.86
CA SER A 50 -1.53 -19.79 11.64
C SER A 50 -1.48 -18.91 10.38
N LEU A 51 -0.88 -17.72 10.52
CA LEU A 51 -0.72 -16.73 9.45
C LEU A 51 0.73 -16.71 8.96
N SER A 52 0.93 -16.23 7.71
CA SER A 52 2.26 -15.84 7.29
C SER A 52 2.71 -14.58 8.06
N THR A 53 4.01 -14.44 8.30
CA THR A 53 4.58 -13.25 8.98
C THR A 53 4.17 -11.95 8.27
N GLU A 54 4.13 -11.94 6.94
CA GLU A 54 3.70 -10.78 6.14
C GLU A 54 2.22 -10.44 6.40
N THR A 55 1.34 -11.44 6.42
CA THR A 55 -0.09 -11.24 6.69
C THR A 55 -0.31 -10.72 8.10
N ALA A 56 0.34 -11.33 9.10
CA ALA A 56 0.28 -10.93 10.49
C ALA A 56 0.78 -9.50 10.70
N ALA A 57 1.94 -9.16 10.12
CA ALA A 57 2.52 -7.82 10.15
C ALA A 57 1.58 -6.77 9.56
N ARG A 58 0.98 -7.08 8.42
CA ARG A 58 0.02 -6.20 7.75
C ARG A 58 -1.22 -5.99 8.61
N GLN A 59 -1.82 -7.06 9.13
CA GLN A 59 -3.02 -6.99 9.96
C GLN A 59 -2.79 -6.12 11.20
N LEU A 60 -1.79 -6.45 12.02
CA LEU A 60 -1.48 -5.72 13.25
C LEU A 60 -1.17 -4.24 12.97
N ARG A 61 -0.43 -3.95 11.89
CA ARG A 61 -0.13 -2.58 11.49
C ARG A 61 -1.40 -1.79 11.14
N TYR A 62 -2.31 -2.35 10.34
CA TYR A 62 -3.53 -1.63 9.97
C TYR A 62 -4.50 -1.48 11.13
N ASP A 63 -4.59 -2.46 12.02
CA ASP A 63 -5.38 -2.37 13.26
C ASP A 63 -4.84 -1.25 14.17
N PHE A 64 -3.52 -1.16 14.32
CA PHE A 64 -2.89 -0.06 15.05
C PHE A 64 -3.15 1.29 14.38
N LEU A 65 -2.96 1.41 13.07
CA LEU A 65 -3.16 2.66 12.34
C LEU A 65 -4.60 3.17 12.48
N GLU A 66 -5.58 2.27 12.48
CA GLU A 66 -6.99 2.65 12.67
C GLU A 66 -7.25 3.12 14.12
N ARG A 67 -6.71 2.42 15.13
CA ARG A 67 -6.76 2.90 16.52
C ARG A 67 -6.10 4.27 16.67
N ALA A 68 -4.91 4.46 16.10
CA ALA A 68 -4.19 5.72 16.11
C ALA A 68 -4.96 6.85 15.42
N ARG A 69 -5.60 6.58 14.28
CA ARG A 69 -6.48 7.52 13.58
C ARG A 69 -7.62 8.00 14.48
N ILE A 70 -8.34 7.07 15.11
CA ILE A 70 -9.47 7.37 16.00
C ILE A 70 -8.99 8.16 17.21
N GLN A 71 -7.93 7.70 17.89
CA GLN A 71 -7.37 8.34 19.08
C GLN A 71 -6.87 9.77 18.82
N SER A 72 -6.34 10.03 17.63
CA SER A 72 -5.86 11.36 17.25
C SER A 72 -6.94 12.25 16.64
N GLY A 73 -8.15 11.74 16.41
CA GLY A 73 -9.25 12.44 15.76
C GLY A 73 -8.95 12.80 14.30
N MET A 74 -8.17 11.95 13.60
CA MET A 74 -7.85 12.14 12.18
C MET A 74 -8.92 11.52 11.28
N GLY A 75 -9.16 12.16 10.13
CA GLY A 75 -10.13 11.69 9.14
C GLY A 75 -9.62 10.49 8.35
N PHE A 76 -8.32 10.49 8.04
CA PHE A 76 -7.70 9.52 7.14
C PHE A 76 -6.34 9.02 7.65
N ILE A 77 -5.94 7.85 7.14
CA ILE A 77 -4.60 7.28 7.25
C ILE A 77 -3.92 7.49 5.89
N ALA A 78 -2.80 8.21 5.85
CA ALA A 78 -2.00 8.34 4.65
C ALA A 78 -0.85 7.32 4.67
N THR A 79 -0.66 6.62 3.56
CA THR A 79 0.47 5.70 3.38
C THR A 79 1.32 6.15 2.20
N ALA A 80 2.63 5.89 2.28
CA ALA A 80 3.61 6.36 1.30
C ALA A 80 3.79 5.41 0.10
N HIS A 81 2.76 4.66 -0.29
CA HIS A 81 2.82 3.90 -1.52
C HIS A 81 2.97 4.83 -2.72
N HIS A 82 3.91 4.50 -3.59
CA HIS A 82 4.25 5.29 -4.77
C HIS A 82 4.03 4.50 -6.07
N LEU A 83 4.37 5.08 -7.22
CA LEU A 83 4.09 4.53 -8.54
C LEU A 83 4.64 3.10 -8.73
N SER A 84 5.88 2.84 -8.30
CA SER A 84 6.48 1.49 -8.41
C SER A 84 5.75 0.46 -7.53
N ASP A 85 5.35 0.83 -6.30
CA ASP A 85 4.57 -0.09 -5.44
C ASP A 85 3.23 -0.46 -6.08
N ASN A 86 2.60 0.49 -6.78
CA ASN A 86 1.36 0.24 -7.50
C ASN A 86 1.59 -0.70 -8.69
N ALA A 87 2.62 -0.48 -9.49
CA ALA A 87 2.98 -1.34 -10.61
C ALA A 87 3.30 -2.77 -10.14
N GLU A 88 4.10 -2.92 -9.07
CA GLU A 88 4.38 -4.22 -8.44
C GLU A 88 3.10 -4.93 -8.00
N SER A 89 2.18 -4.21 -7.37
CA SER A 89 0.89 -4.77 -6.91
C SER A 89 0.03 -5.25 -8.06
N ILE A 90 -0.06 -4.47 -9.14
CA ILE A 90 -0.81 -4.84 -10.36
C ILE A 90 -0.22 -6.12 -10.97
N LEU A 91 1.10 -6.18 -11.14
CA LEU A 91 1.78 -7.35 -11.69
C LEU A 91 1.60 -8.59 -10.82
N LEU A 92 1.69 -8.46 -9.48
CA LEU A 92 1.42 -9.56 -8.56
C LEU A 92 -0.01 -10.10 -8.71
N HIS A 93 -0.99 -9.22 -8.83
CA HIS A 93 -2.38 -9.61 -9.06
C HIS A 93 -2.55 -10.29 -10.41
N PHE A 94 -1.94 -9.75 -11.46
CA PHE A 94 -1.95 -10.34 -12.80
C PHE A 94 -1.42 -11.78 -12.79
N PHE A 95 -0.22 -12.00 -12.24
CA PHE A 95 0.40 -13.33 -12.18
C PHE A 95 -0.32 -14.32 -11.26
N ARG A 96 -1.12 -13.82 -10.30
CA ARG A 96 -1.98 -14.65 -9.44
C ARG A 96 -3.35 -14.94 -10.04
N GLY A 97 -3.63 -14.49 -11.27
CA GLY A 97 -4.89 -14.76 -11.95
C GLY A 97 -6.06 -13.92 -11.47
N SER A 98 -5.80 -12.70 -11.00
CA SER A 98 -6.88 -11.80 -10.58
C SER A 98 -7.72 -11.34 -11.78
N GLY A 99 -9.03 -11.20 -11.58
CA GLY A 99 -9.92 -10.55 -12.53
C GLY A 99 -9.72 -9.02 -12.57
N LEU A 100 -10.63 -8.33 -13.27
CA LEU A 100 -10.54 -6.90 -13.56
C LEU A 100 -10.24 -6.04 -12.31
N ASN A 101 -10.93 -6.28 -11.21
CA ASN A 101 -10.75 -5.53 -9.95
C ASN A 101 -9.29 -5.57 -9.46
N GLY A 102 -8.61 -6.72 -9.50
CA GLY A 102 -7.21 -6.83 -9.09
C GLY A 102 -6.24 -6.09 -10.02
N LEU A 103 -6.61 -5.90 -11.29
CA LEU A 103 -5.80 -5.21 -12.30
C LEU A 103 -5.99 -3.68 -12.27
N CYS A 104 -6.98 -3.16 -11.58
CA CYS A 104 -7.22 -1.72 -11.43
C CYS A 104 -6.19 -1.01 -10.55
N GLY A 105 -5.28 -1.76 -9.89
CA GLY A 105 -4.26 -1.21 -9.01
C GLY A 105 -4.81 -0.61 -7.72
N MET A 106 -3.95 0.15 -7.03
CA MET A 106 -4.32 0.82 -5.80
C MET A 106 -5.19 2.06 -6.10
N LYS A 107 -6.21 2.29 -5.27
CA LYS A 107 -7.06 3.50 -5.35
C LYS A 107 -6.43 4.62 -4.52
N TYR A 108 -6.56 5.88 -4.96
CA TYR A 108 -6.11 7.04 -4.16
C TYR A 108 -6.75 7.11 -2.80
N CYS A 109 -8.01 6.66 -2.72
CA CYS A 109 -8.77 6.59 -1.48
C CYS A 109 -9.53 5.25 -1.44
N SER A 110 -9.32 4.50 -0.38
CA SER A 110 -10.03 3.25 -0.09
C SER A 110 -10.49 3.27 1.36
N GLY A 111 -11.78 3.58 1.56
CA GLY A 111 -12.32 3.78 2.91
C GLY A 111 -11.66 4.96 3.61
N LYS A 112 -10.90 4.70 4.66
CA LYS A 112 -10.16 5.70 5.43
C LYS A 112 -8.67 5.78 5.09
N ILE A 113 -8.22 4.99 4.13
CA ILE A 113 -6.81 4.96 3.70
C ILE A 113 -6.66 5.78 2.42
N ILE A 114 -5.68 6.66 2.39
CA ILE A 114 -5.31 7.46 1.22
C ILE A 114 -3.87 7.19 0.83
N HIS A 115 -3.61 7.24 -0.48
CA HIS A 115 -2.30 7.03 -1.08
C HIS A 115 -1.90 8.26 -1.91
N PRO A 116 -1.44 9.34 -1.26
CA PRO A 116 -1.20 10.62 -1.95
C PRO A 116 -0.02 10.58 -2.93
N LEU A 117 0.87 9.58 -2.83
CA LEU A 117 2.10 9.52 -3.60
C LEU A 117 2.04 8.53 -4.79
N LEU A 118 0.88 7.97 -5.13
CA LEU A 118 0.74 6.93 -6.16
C LEU A 118 1.18 7.35 -7.59
N GLU A 119 1.27 8.63 -7.88
CA GLU A 119 1.69 9.12 -9.20
C GLU A 119 3.18 9.46 -9.27
N PHE A 120 3.85 9.54 -8.12
CA PHE A 120 5.25 9.93 -8.06
C PHE A 120 6.17 8.73 -8.20
N GLU A 121 7.23 8.88 -8.97
CA GLU A 121 8.33 7.91 -9.01
C GLU A 121 9.17 8.01 -7.73
N LYS A 122 9.72 6.89 -7.27
CA LYS A 122 10.59 6.85 -6.09
C LYS A 122 11.73 7.86 -6.17
N LYS A 123 12.33 8.02 -7.36
CA LYS A 123 13.44 8.98 -7.56
C LYS A 123 13.00 10.42 -7.32
N GLU A 124 11.81 10.82 -7.76
CA GLU A 124 11.27 12.18 -7.55
C GLU A 124 11.08 12.46 -6.06
N LEU A 125 10.60 11.45 -5.31
CA LEU A 125 10.42 11.56 -3.86
C LEU A 125 11.77 11.68 -3.13
N VAL A 126 12.78 10.90 -3.54
CA VAL A 126 14.14 10.99 -2.99
C VAL A 126 14.76 12.36 -3.29
N GLU A 127 14.67 12.82 -4.53
CA GLU A 127 15.16 14.15 -4.93
C GLU A 127 14.49 15.27 -4.12
N TYR A 128 13.19 15.19 -3.92
CA TYR A 128 12.44 16.14 -3.11
C TYR A 128 12.94 16.17 -1.65
N LEU A 129 13.16 15.00 -1.03
CA LEU A 129 13.70 14.92 0.33
C LEU A 129 15.10 15.55 0.42
N LEU A 130 15.99 15.22 -0.51
CA LEU A 130 17.35 15.76 -0.55
C LEU A 130 17.37 17.30 -0.74
N GLN A 131 16.53 17.81 -1.63
CA GLN A 131 16.40 19.27 -1.87
C GLN A 131 15.91 20.02 -0.62
N ASN A 132 15.12 19.35 0.23
CA ASN A 132 14.64 19.92 1.49
C ASN A 132 15.56 19.64 2.69
N GLY A 133 16.74 19.02 2.47
CA GLY A 133 17.69 18.69 3.54
C GLY A 133 17.18 17.60 4.50
N GLU A 134 16.23 16.78 4.03
CA GLU A 134 15.67 15.68 4.83
C GLU A 134 16.44 14.38 4.61
N GLN A 135 16.58 13.64 5.68
CA GLN A 135 17.18 12.28 5.65
C GLN A 135 16.08 11.24 5.48
N PHE A 136 16.46 10.06 4.98
CA PHE A 136 15.57 8.90 4.90
C PHE A 136 16.36 7.62 5.21
N GLN A 137 15.64 6.61 5.71
CA GLN A 137 16.21 5.29 5.95
C GLN A 137 15.98 4.37 4.76
N THR A 138 16.98 3.56 4.44
CA THR A 138 16.88 2.53 3.42
C THR A 138 16.77 1.17 4.10
N ASP A 139 15.67 0.48 3.87
CA ASP A 139 15.47 -0.87 4.41
C ASP A 139 16.27 -1.88 3.58
N GLU A 140 17.28 -2.50 4.17
CA GLU A 140 18.17 -3.48 3.52
C GLU A 140 17.41 -4.74 3.04
N THR A 141 16.30 -5.09 3.68
CA THR A 141 15.48 -6.23 3.25
C THR A 141 14.87 -6.04 1.86
N ASN A 142 14.77 -4.82 1.37
CA ASN A 142 14.34 -4.53 0.00
C ASN A 142 15.30 -5.03 -1.09
N PHE A 143 16.54 -5.38 -0.74
CA PHE A 143 17.55 -5.86 -1.68
C PHE A 143 17.66 -7.39 -1.75
N VAL A 144 16.88 -8.12 -0.96
CA VAL A 144 16.87 -9.59 -0.97
C VAL A 144 15.65 -10.08 -1.76
N PRO A 145 15.83 -10.87 -2.85
CA PRO A 145 14.73 -11.35 -3.68
C PRO A 145 14.03 -12.58 -3.08
N ASP A 146 13.72 -12.55 -1.80
CA ASP A 146 13.09 -13.64 -1.03
C ASP A 146 11.54 -13.66 -1.15
N THR A 147 10.96 -12.58 -1.61
CA THR A 147 9.52 -12.46 -1.84
C THR A 147 9.21 -12.24 -3.32
N ALA A 148 8.00 -12.62 -3.75
CA ALA A 148 7.55 -12.37 -5.12
C ALA A 148 7.57 -10.88 -5.48
N ARG A 149 7.34 -9.98 -4.51
CA ARG A 149 7.42 -8.53 -4.69
C ARG A 149 8.86 -8.08 -4.93
N ASN A 150 9.80 -8.56 -4.12
CA ASN A 150 11.22 -8.25 -4.29
C ASN A 150 11.77 -8.83 -5.61
N LEU A 151 11.30 -10.00 -6.04
CA LEU A 151 11.66 -10.58 -7.34
C LEU A 151 11.21 -9.68 -8.49
N LEU A 152 9.98 -9.15 -8.44
CA LEU A 152 9.49 -8.19 -9.43
C LEU A 152 10.36 -6.94 -9.44
N ARG A 153 10.59 -6.33 -8.29
CA ARG A 153 11.34 -5.08 -8.11
C ARG A 153 12.80 -5.18 -8.56
N LEU A 154 13.48 -6.27 -8.20
CA LEU A 154 14.93 -6.38 -8.36
C LEU A 154 15.36 -7.04 -9.67
N LYS A 155 14.47 -7.81 -10.30
CA LYS A 155 14.81 -8.56 -11.52
C LYS A 155 13.84 -8.29 -12.67
N ILE A 156 12.56 -8.59 -12.50
CA ILE A 156 11.61 -8.63 -13.62
C ILE A 156 11.35 -7.23 -14.18
N ILE A 157 11.03 -6.26 -13.34
CA ILE A 157 10.77 -4.87 -13.79
C ILE A 157 12.01 -4.28 -14.46
N PRO A 158 13.24 -4.37 -13.89
CA PRO A 158 14.46 -3.91 -14.56
C PRO A 158 14.72 -4.57 -15.91
N GLU A 159 14.49 -5.87 -16.05
CA GLU A 159 14.63 -6.56 -17.37
C GLU A 159 13.62 -6.03 -18.41
N ILE A 160 12.38 -5.77 -17.99
CA ILE A 160 11.37 -5.17 -18.86
C ILE A 160 11.77 -3.72 -19.23
N GLN A 161 12.26 -2.95 -18.26
CA GLN A 161 12.71 -1.57 -18.49
C GLN A 161 13.87 -1.51 -19.50
N ASN A 162 14.83 -2.43 -19.39
CA ASN A 162 16.00 -2.47 -20.25
C ASN A 162 15.70 -3.04 -21.64
N GLY A 163 14.87 -4.08 -21.74
CA GLY A 163 14.70 -4.84 -22.99
C GLY A 163 13.44 -4.48 -23.79
N ILE A 164 12.41 -3.92 -23.15
CA ILE A 164 11.10 -3.72 -23.78
C ILE A 164 10.65 -2.25 -23.70
N ASN A 165 10.56 -1.68 -22.48
CA ASN A 165 10.02 -0.34 -22.27
C ASN A 165 10.56 0.27 -20.98
N SER A 166 11.41 1.28 -21.08
CA SER A 166 12.00 1.99 -19.93
C SER A 166 10.97 2.65 -19.02
N SER A 167 9.75 2.91 -19.51
CA SER A 167 8.66 3.52 -18.76
C SER A 167 7.56 2.50 -18.39
N CYS A 168 7.88 1.21 -18.30
CA CYS A 168 6.88 0.15 -18.12
C CYS A 168 6.00 0.35 -16.88
N GLU A 169 6.54 0.82 -15.75
CA GLU A 169 5.77 1.08 -14.53
C GLU A 169 4.70 2.15 -14.75
N LYS A 170 5.05 3.26 -15.45
CA LYS A 170 4.08 4.29 -15.84
C LYS A 170 2.99 3.74 -16.75
N VAL A 171 3.38 2.90 -17.72
CA VAL A 171 2.42 2.29 -18.64
C VAL A 171 1.49 1.32 -17.92
N ILE A 172 2.01 0.48 -17.03
CA ILE A 172 1.21 -0.43 -16.20
C ILE A 172 0.19 0.35 -15.37
N CYS A 173 0.64 1.39 -14.65
CA CYS A 173 -0.24 2.20 -13.82
C CYS A 173 -1.29 2.98 -14.64
N ARG A 174 -0.90 3.49 -15.83
CA ARG A 174 -1.85 4.14 -16.75
C ARG A 174 -2.93 3.18 -17.24
N ASN A 175 -2.54 1.97 -17.64
CA ASN A 175 -3.50 0.96 -18.10
C ASN A 175 -4.44 0.55 -16.95
N ALA A 176 -3.94 0.41 -15.73
CA ALA A 176 -4.76 0.13 -14.55
C ALA A 176 -5.80 1.24 -14.28
N LYS A 177 -5.47 2.52 -14.55
CA LYS A 177 -6.44 3.62 -14.45
C LYS A 177 -7.57 3.47 -15.47
N LEU A 178 -7.26 3.10 -16.72
CA LEU A 178 -8.27 2.85 -17.75
C LEU A 178 -9.19 1.68 -17.35
N LEU A 179 -8.58 0.57 -16.92
CA LEU A 179 -9.34 -0.59 -16.43
C LEU A 179 -10.24 -0.24 -15.23
N ASN A 180 -9.82 0.68 -14.37
CA ASN A 180 -10.65 1.13 -13.24
C ASN A 180 -11.88 1.95 -13.70
N GLU A 181 -11.78 2.70 -14.80
CA GLU A 181 -12.94 3.38 -15.38
C GLU A 181 -13.94 2.36 -15.98
N ASP A 182 -13.41 1.35 -16.70
CA ASP A 182 -14.23 0.25 -17.24
C ASP A 182 -14.90 -0.54 -16.10
N GLU A 183 -14.18 -0.86 -15.03
CA GLU A 183 -14.69 -1.55 -13.84
C GLU A 183 -15.82 -0.76 -13.19
N LYS A 184 -15.66 0.56 -13.03
CA LYS A 184 -16.71 1.41 -12.47
C LYS A 184 -17.97 1.39 -13.31
N TYR A 185 -17.82 1.48 -14.64
CA TYR A 185 -18.95 1.43 -15.57
C TYR A 185 -19.68 0.09 -15.46
N LEU A 186 -18.96 -1.03 -15.55
CA LEU A 186 -19.53 -2.37 -15.46
C LEU A 186 -20.22 -2.61 -14.11
N ASN A 187 -19.61 -2.17 -13.01
CA ASN A 187 -20.24 -2.26 -11.68
C ASN A 187 -21.49 -1.40 -11.57
N GLY A 188 -21.52 -0.24 -12.24
CA GLY A 188 -22.71 0.61 -12.34
C GLY A 188 -23.87 -0.11 -13.03
N VAL A 189 -23.61 -0.67 -14.22
CA VAL A 189 -24.59 -1.44 -15.00
C VAL A 189 -25.10 -2.67 -14.22
N ALA A 190 -24.17 -3.43 -13.64
CA ALA A 190 -24.52 -4.60 -12.84
C ALA A 190 -25.38 -4.25 -11.62
N LYS A 191 -25.05 -3.14 -10.94
CA LYS A 191 -25.83 -2.64 -9.80
C LYS A 191 -27.23 -2.22 -10.21
N GLU A 192 -27.38 -1.53 -11.34
CA GLU A 192 -28.67 -1.11 -11.87
C GLU A 192 -29.52 -2.34 -12.24
N ALA A 193 -28.95 -3.30 -12.96
CA ALA A 193 -29.62 -4.55 -13.29
C ALA A 193 -30.06 -5.33 -12.04
N TYR A 194 -29.18 -5.42 -11.03
CA TYR A 194 -29.51 -6.06 -9.76
C TYR A 194 -30.69 -5.35 -9.04
N LEU A 195 -30.66 -4.01 -8.99
CA LEU A 195 -31.75 -3.24 -8.34
C LEU A 195 -33.09 -3.42 -9.06
N ASN A 196 -33.06 -3.52 -10.40
CA ASN A 196 -34.27 -3.74 -11.20
C ASN A 196 -34.83 -5.17 -11.05
N ALA A 197 -33.94 -6.16 -10.81
CA ALA A 197 -34.36 -7.55 -10.60
C ALA A 197 -34.66 -7.88 -9.12
N LYS A 198 -34.30 -7.00 -8.18
CA LYS A 198 -34.50 -7.23 -6.74
C LYS A 198 -36.00 -7.19 -6.39
N THR A 199 -36.47 -8.21 -5.66
CA THR A 199 -37.81 -8.31 -5.08
C THR A 199 -37.74 -8.36 -3.55
N GLU A 200 -38.88 -8.29 -2.86
CA GLU A 200 -38.92 -8.43 -1.39
C GLU A 200 -38.40 -9.79 -0.90
N ASN A 201 -38.50 -10.85 -1.71
CA ASN A 201 -38.18 -12.24 -1.36
C ASN A 201 -36.93 -12.78 -2.06
N GLY A 202 -36.16 -11.96 -2.81
CA GLY A 202 -35.00 -12.40 -3.54
C GLY A 202 -34.69 -11.60 -4.80
N VAL A 203 -34.21 -12.27 -5.83
CA VAL A 203 -33.86 -11.68 -7.13
C VAL A 203 -34.64 -12.43 -8.21
N ASP A 204 -35.37 -11.69 -9.05
CA ASP A 204 -36.05 -12.20 -10.25
C ASP A 204 -34.97 -12.40 -11.34
N THR A 205 -34.68 -13.64 -11.70
CA THR A 205 -33.65 -14.01 -12.69
C THR A 205 -34.15 -13.96 -14.14
N GLU A 206 -35.44 -13.65 -14.37
CA GLU A 206 -36.02 -13.49 -15.71
C GLU A 206 -36.03 -12.02 -16.18
N LYS A 207 -35.66 -11.09 -15.31
CA LYS A 207 -35.42 -9.67 -15.59
C LYS A 207 -33.93 -9.36 -15.68
#